data_aa78257764b021ae36525b4966cc6143
#
_entry.id   aa78257764b021ae36525b4966cc6143
#
_cell.length_a   1.000
_cell.length_b   1.000
_cell.length_c   1.000
_cell.angle_alpha   90.00
_cell.angle_beta   90.00
_cell.angle_gamma   90.00
#
_symmetry.space_group_name_H-M   'P 1'
#
loop_
_entity.id
_entity.type
_entity.pdbx_description
1 polymer ?
#
loop_
_entity_poly.entity_id
_entity_poly.type
_entity_poly.pdbx_seq_one_letter_code
_entity_poly.pdbx_strand_id
1 'polypeptide(L)'
;LKCGALESGRLLKIIRENKFDYGIAFDGDGDRAIFVNRVYGVIEAEKLIVLFSKLLNQGNKTVISTEICNKGLEENLNNMGHKLFQTEVGDRIVVETAIEEKAILGAEPSGHYYFPNCSNTMDGLIAVFYFFELLEKHNNNFIEVIKSLNHFKRIKKDIPIENTQEINLDSLRNNIKPMINNPNEKLIIRQSMWDPVLRVYYDYK
;
A
#
# COMPACT_ATOMS: atom_id res chain seq x y z
N LEU A 1 -21.27 2.27 12.64
CA LEU A 1 -20.17 2.90 13.35
C LEU A 1 -19.01 3.08 12.38
N LYS A 2 -18.56 4.32 12.18
CA LYS A 2 -17.33 4.59 11.38
C LYS A 2 -16.12 4.16 12.22
N CYS A 3 -15.65 2.94 12.05
CA CYS A 3 -14.50 2.36 12.74
C CYS A 3 -13.87 1.26 11.86
N GLY A 4 -12.66 0.81 12.22
CA GLY A 4 -11.90 -0.21 11.49
C GLY A 4 -10.74 0.38 10.68
N ALA A 5 -10.09 -0.44 9.87
CA ALA A 5 -8.85 -0.12 9.17
C ALA A 5 -8.94 1.14 8.30
N LEU A 6 -10.07 1.38 7.64
CA LEU A 6 -10.24 2.54 6.76
C LEU A 6 -10.59 3.86 7.48
N GLU A 7 -10.85 3.82 8.80
CA GLU A 7 -11.26 4.96 9.62
C GLU A 7 -10.22 5.24 10.73
N SER A 8 -8.96 5.29 10.36
CA SER A 8 -7.82 5.43 11.28
C SER A 8 -7.78 6.74 12.08
N GLY A 9 -8.56 7.77 11.69
CA GLY A 9 -8.62 9.05 12.40
C GLY A 9 -9.09 8.92 13.87
N ARG A 10 -10.04 8.01 14.14
CA ARG A 10 -10.50 7.74 15.52
C ARG A 10 -9.40 7.07 16.34
N LEU A 11 -8.69 6.11 15.76
CA LEU A 11 -7.55 5.46 16.41
C LEU A 11 -6.46 6.48 16.74
N LEU A 12 -6.12 7.37 15.79
CA LEU A 12 -5.13 8.42 16.01
C LEU A 12 -5.52 9.34 17.19
N LYS A 13 -6.80 9.69 17.30
CA LYS A 13 -7.30 10.46 18.44
C LYS A 13 -7.09 9.71 19.77
N ILE A 14 -7.50 8.43 19.83
CA ILE A 14 -7.38 7.59 21.03
C ILE A 14 -5.91 7.46 21.47
N ILE A 15 -4.98 7.17 20.56
CA ILE A 15 -3.58 7.01 20.93
C ILE A 15 -2.95 8.33 21.39
N ARG A 16 -3.39 9.48 20.86
CA ARG A 16 -2.92 10.80 21.30
C ARG A 16 -3.42 11.15 22.71
N GLU A 17 -4.70 10.92 22.98
CA GLU A 17 -5.33 11.21 24.27
C GLU A 17 -4.74 10.34 25.39
N ASN A 18 -4.46 9.06 25.10
CA ASN A 18 -3.92 8.12 26.09
C ASN A 18 -2.38 8.00 26.05
N LYS A 19 -1.70 8.80 25.21
CA LYS A 19 -0.25 8.85 25.07
C LYS A 19 0.40 7.51 24.69
N PHE A 20 -0.33 6.63 23.95
CA PHE A 20 0.25 5.44 23.36
C PHE A 20 1.15 5.82 22.19
N ASP A 21 2.25 5.11 21.98
CA ASP A 21 3.20 5.42 20.90
C ASP A 21 2.67 4.96 19.56
N TYR A 22 2.01 3.81 19.52
CA TYR A 22 1.46 3.21 18.30
C TYR A 22 0.04 2.71 18.54
N GLY A 23 -0.71 2.61 17.44
CA GLY A 23 -2.02 1.99 17.38
C GLY A 23 -2.16 1.16 16.11
N ILE A 24 -2.95 0.10 16.20
CA ILE A 24 -3.20 -0.81 15.07
C ILE A 24 -4.71 -0.96 14.93
N ALA A 25 -5.19 -0.87 13.69
CA ALA A 25 -6.59 -1.11 13.37
C ALA A 25 -6.70 -2.24 12.35
N PHE A 26 -7.58 -3.18 12.62
CA PHE A 26 -7.99 -4.22 11.70
C PHE A 26 -9.34 -3.87 11.07
N ASP A 27 -9.66 -4.48 9.96
CA ASP A 27 -11.03 -4.51 9.43
C ASP A 27 -11.85 -5.68 9.99
N GLY A 28 -12.99 -5.99 9.35
CA GLY A 28 -13.98 -6.90 9.95
C GLY A 28 -13.55 -8.36 10.00
N ASP A 29 -12.75 -8.81 9.06
CA ASP A 29 -12.22 -10.17 8.93
C ASP A 29 -10.72 -10.28 9.27
N GLY A 30 -10.06 -9.12 9.51
CA GLY A 30 -8.70 -9.09 10.03
C GLY A 30 -7.61 -9.32 8.98
N ASP A 31 -7.94 -9.28 7.70
CA ASP A 31 -6.99 -9.44 6.59
C ASP A 31 -6.18 -8.16 6.32
N ARG A 32 -6.64 -7.00 6.85
CA ARG A 32 -5.96 -5.71 6.81
C ARG A 32 -5.45 -5.30 8.18
N ALA A 33 -4.28 -4.66 8.18
CA ALA A 33 -3.75 -3.95 9.33
C ALA A 33 -3.28 -2.56 8.93
N ILE A 34 -3.78 -1.53 9.61
CA ILE A 34 -3.34 -0.14 9.47
C ILE A 34 -2.61 0.26 10.74
N PHE A 35 -1.44 0.84 10.56
CA PHE A 35 -0.53 1.22 11.63
C PHE A 35 -0.52 2.74 11.79
N VAL A 36 -0.59 3.20 13.03
CA VAL A 36 -0.64 4.62 13.37
C VAL A 36 0.41 4.91 14.44
N ASN A 37 1.19 5.96 14.25
CA ASN A 37 2.08 6.49 15.26
C ASN A 37 1.53 7.78 15.84
N ARG A 38 1.70 8.02 17.13
CA ARG A 38 1.15 9.19 17.84
C ARG A 38 1.60 10.52 17.24
N VAL A 39 2.84 10.63 16.81
CA VAL A 39 3.46 11.86 16.29
C VAL A 39 3.34 11.92 14.77
N TYR A 40 3.72 10.84 14.09
CA TYR A 40 3.76 10.77 12.63
C TYR A 40 2.35 10.76 12.01
N GLY A 41 1.40 10.08 12.65
CA GLY A 41 0.07 9.83 12.11
C GLY A 41 -0.06 8.43 11.54
N VAL A 42 -0.87 8.27 10.50
CA VAL A 42 -1.04 7.01 9.77
C VAL A 42 0.24 6.71 9.01
N ILE A 43 0.77 5.50 9.19
CA ILE A 43 1.96 5.05 8.47
C ILE A 43 1.48 4.47 7.13
N GLU A 44 2.01 5.00 6.04
CA GLU A 44 1.64 4.57 4.69
C GLU A 44 2.03 3.10 4.48
N ALA A 45 1.08 2.31 3.97
CA ALA A 45 1.29 0.88 3.74
C ALA A 45 2.50 0.62 2.84
N GLU A 46 2.71 1.46 1.82
CA GLU A 46 3.84 1.32 0.90
C GLU A 46 5.19 1.45 1.60
N LYS A 47 5.31 2.29 2.63
CA LYS A 47 6.53 2.38 3.43
C LYS A 47 6.76 1.12 4.26
N LEU A 48 5.69 0.53 4.79
CA LEU A 48 5.79 -0.75 5.50
C LEU A 48 6.13 -1.90 4.55
N ILE A 49 5.58 -1.92 3.33
CA ILE A 49 5.95 -2.89 2.30
C ILE A 49 7.46 -2.86 2.04
N VAL A 50 8.05 -1.66 1.91
CA VAL A 50 9.52 -1.50 1.77
C VAL A 50 10.27 -2.09 2.97
N LEU A 51 9.84 -1.80 4.19
CA LEU A 51 10.53 -2.26 5.39
C LEU A 51 10.34 -3.75 5.63
N PHE A 52 9.15 -4.30 5.38
CA PHE A 52 8.92 -5.74 5.43
C PHE A 52 9.75 -6.48 4.38
N SER A 53 9.82 -5.97 3.14
CA SER A 53 10.66 -6.59 2.11
C SER A 53 12.13 -6.61 2.50
N LYS A 54 12.61 -5.55 3.17
CA LYS A 54 13.99 -5.48 3.70
C LYS A 54 14.22 -6.48 4.85
N LEU A 55 13.21 -6.72 5.67
CA LEU A 55 13.26 -7.68 6.76
C LEU A 55 13.30 -9.12 6.24
N LEU A 56 12.48 -9.39 5.22
CA LEU A 56 12.31 -10.71 4.57
C LEU A 56 13.38 -11.02 3.51
N ASN A 57 14.43 -10.20 3.37
CA ASN A 57 15.41 -10.27 2.29
C ASN A 57 16.27 -11.55 2.34
N GLN A 58 15.65 -12.70 2.02
CA GLN A 58 16.31 -14.00 1.91
C GLN A 58 15.98 -14.62 0.53
N GLY A 59 16.97 -14.67 -0.36
CA GLY A 59 16.84 -15.34 -1.67
C GLY A 59 16.17 -14.49 -2.74
N ASN A 60 14.94 -14.80 -3.12
CA ASN A 60 14.17 -14.02 -4.09
C ASN A 60 13.89 -12.60 -3.55
N LYS A 61 13.92 -11.61 -4.44
CA LYS A 61 13.73 -10.20 -4.11
C LYS A 61 12.48 -9.62 -4.79
N THR A 62 11.56 -10.48 -5.21
CA THR A 62 10.32 -10.05 -5.85
C THR A 62 9.28 -9.68 -4.79
N VAL A 63 8.69 -8.51 -4.95
CA VAL A 63 7.56 -8.01 -4.18
C VAL A 63 6.39 -7.79 -5.13
N ILE A 64 5.21 -8.27 -4.76
CA ILE A 64 3.98 -8.06 -5.52
C ILE A 64 3.17 -6.94 -4.86
N SER A 65 2.71 -5.99 -5.66
CA SER A 65 1.73 -5.00 -5.22
C SER A 65 0.80 -4.63 -6.36
N THR A 66 -0.19 -3.81 -6.08
CA THR A 66 -1.16 -3.41 -7.11
C THR A 66 -0.68 -2.19 -7.88
N GLU A 67 -1.21 -2.01 -9.09
CA GLU A 67 -0.91 -0.85 -9.95
C GLU A 67 -1.16 0.50 -9.27
N ILE A 68 -2.06 0.53 -8.27
CA ILE A 68 -2.42 1.75 -7.54
C ILE A 68 -1.42 2.13 -6.43
N CYS A 69 -0.36 1.34 -6.20
CA CYS A 69 0.66 1.72 -5.21
C CYS A 69 1.32 3.06 -5.59
N ASN A 70 1.74 3.79 -4.54
CA ASN A 70 2.46 5.05 -4.71
C ASN A 70 3.78 4.83 -5.45
N LYS A 71 4.16 5.77 -6.32
CA LYS A 71 5.41 5.67 -7.08
C LYS A 71 6.65 5.52 -6.20
N GLY A 72 6.63 6.07 -4.98
CA GLY A 72 7.70 5.93 -4.01
C GLY A 72 7.98 4.47 -3.62
N LEU A 73 7.00 3.57 -3.69
CA LEU A 73 7.23 2.14 -3.45
C LEU A 73 8.24 1.57 -4.45
N GLU A 74 8.01 1.81 -5.75
CA GLU A 74 8.89 1.33 -6.81
C GLU A 74 10.31 1.87 -6.66
N GLU A 75 10.45 3.18 -6.43
CA GLU A 75 11.77 3.80 -6.24
C GLU A 75 12.53 3.22 -5.04
N ASN A 76 11.86 3.06 -3.88
CA ASN A 76 12.49 2.52 -2.70
C ASN A 76 12.92 1.05 -2.88
N LEU A 77 12.05 0.22 -3.48
CA LEU A 77 12.36 -1.18 -3.74
C LEU A 77 13.53 -1.33 -4.72
N ASN A 78 13.53 -0.55 -5.82
CA ASN A 78 14.62 -0.56 -6.79
C ASN A 78 15.95 -0.15 -6.16
N ASN A 79 15.97 0.89 -5.31
CA ASN A 79 17.15 1.32 -4.59
C ASN A 79 17.73 0.24 -3.64
N MET A 80 16.89 -0.71 -3.24
CA MET A 80 17.27 -1.85 -2.40
C MET A 80 17.60 -3.11 -3.21
N GLY A 81 17.49 -3.03 -4.54
CA GLY A 81 17.70 -4.17 -5.44
C GLY A 81 16.57 -5.20 -5.40
N HIS A 82 15.36 -4.80 -4.98
CA HIS A 82 14.14 -5.60 -5.08
C HIS A 82 13.42 -5.31 -6.39
N LYS A 83 12.70 -6.30 -6.91
CA LYS A 83 11.85 -6.19 -8.08
C LYS A 83 10.40 -6.02 -7.65
N LEU A 84 9.75 -4.95 -8.07
CA LEU A 84 8.32 -4.78 -7.93
C LEU A 84 7.60 -5.34 -9.16
N PHE A 85 6.65 -6.24 -8.92
CA PHE A 85 5.70 -6.69 -9.93
C PHE A 85 4.32 -6.14 -9.57
N GLN A 86 3.67 -5.46 -10.51
CA GLN A 86 2.38 -4.81 -10.29
C GLN A 86 1.25 -5.58 -10.94
N THR A 87 0.18 -5.83 -10.19
CA THR A 87 -1.04 -6.48 -10.64
C THR A 87 -2.20 -5.48 -10.69
N GLU A 88 -3.31 -5.90 -11.23
CA GLU A 88 -4.59 -5.25 -10.98
C GLU A 88 -4.93 -5.28 -9.48
N VAL A 89 -5.89 -4.45 -9.08
CA VAL A 89 -6.36 -4.39 -7.69
C VAL A 89 -7.18 -5.63 -7.37
N GLY A 90 -6.82 -6.31 -6.29
CA GLY A 90 -7.50 -7.49 -5.77
C GLY A 90 -6.55 -8.33 -4.93
N ASP A 91 -6.91 -8.57 -3.69
CA ASP A 91 -6.15 -9.38 -2.73
C ASP A 91 -5.82 -10.77 -3.27
N ARG A 92 -6.80 -11.43 -3.86
CA ARG A 92 -6.64 -12.74 -4.49
C ARG A 92 -5.63 -12.72 -5.63
N ILE A 93 -5.69 -11.71 -6.52
CA ILE A 93 -4.77 -11.58 -7.65
C ILE A 93 -3.33 -11.38 -7.14
N VAL A 94 -3.17 -10.55 -6.11
CA VAL A 94 -1.87 -10.33 -5.46
C VAL A 94 -1.31 -11.62 -4.87
N VAL A 95 -2.14 -12.42 -4.20
CA VAL A 95 -1.72 -13.71 -3.60
C VAL A 95 -1.34 -14.72 -4.69
N GLU A 96 -2.21 -14.92 -5.69
CA GLU A 96 -1.96 -15.86 -6.79
C GLU A 96 -0.66 -15.50 -7.53
N THR A 97 -0.47 -14.22 -7.90
CA THR A 97 0.76 -13.75 -8.52
C THR A 97 1.98 -13.90 -7.62
N ALA A 98 1.84 -13.66 -6.31
CA ALA A 98 2.94 -13.84 -5.38
C ALA A 98 3.41 -15.30 -5.28
N ILE A 99 2.48 -16.25 -5.38
CA ILE A 99 2.78 -17.69 -5.43
C ILE A 99 3.51 -18.04 -6.74
N GLU A 100 2.98 -17.59 -7.88
CA GLU A 100 3.55 -17.85 -9.21
C GLU A 100 4.99 -17.32 -9.35
N GLU A 101 5.20 -16.06 -8.93
CA GLU A 101 6.49 -15.36 -8.98
C GLU A 101 7.44 -15.75 -7.84
N LYS A 102 7.01 -16.62 -6.92
CA LYS A 102 7.75 -16.99 -5.70
C LYS A 102 8.22 -15.76 -4.93
N ALA A 103 7.33 -14.78 -4.83
CA ALA A 103 7.63 -13.51 -4.18
C ALA A 103 7.87 -13.68 -2.68
N ILE A 104 8.63 -12.76 -2.10
CA ILE A 104 8.85 -12.72 -0.65
C ILE A 104 7.70 -12.05 0.10
N LEU A 105 6.96 -11.20 -0.59
CA LEU A 105 5.87 -10.41 -0.02
C LEU A 105 4.86 -10.04 -1.12
N GLY A 106 3.58 -10.21 -0.84
CA GLY A 106 2.48 -9.60 -1.58
C GLY A 106 1.79 -8.56 -0.70
N ALA A 107 1.44 -7.39 -1.23
CA ALA A 107 0.76 -6.41 -0.41
C ALA A 107 0.01 -5.36 -1.23
N GLU A 108 -0.97 -4.70 -0.60
CA GLU A 108 -1.74 -3.61 -1.19
C GLU A 108 -1.64 -2.32 -0.36
N PRO A 109 -1.78 -1.16 -0.98
CA PRO A 109 -1.86 0.13 -0.28
C PRO A 109 -3.03 0.24 0.72
N SER A 110 -4.00 -0.66 0.62
CA SER A 110 -5.16 -0.78 1.51
C SER A 110 -4.84 -1.38 2.89
N GLY A 111 -3.60 -1.86 3.09
CA GLY A 111 -3.16 -2.50 4.34
C GLY A 111 -3.29 -4.02 4.35
N HIS A 112 -3.53 -4.64 3.21
CA HIS A 112 -3.40 -6.09 3.04
C HIS A 112 -1.93 -6.47 2.92
N TYR A 113 -1.53 -7.55 3.59
CA TYR A 113 -0.17 -8.09 3.54
C TYR A 113 -0.22 -9.61 3.45
N TYR A 114 0.48 -10.18 2.48
CA TYR A 114 0.65 -11.60 2.27
C TYR A 114 2.09 -12.00 2.47
N PHE A 115 2.32 -12.88 3.42
CA PHE A 115 3.63 -13.42 3.77
C PHE A 115 3.68 -14.91 3.39
N PRO A 116 4.24 -15.27 2.22
CA PRO A 116 4.16 -16.65 1.67
C PRO A 116 4.67 -17.73 2.60
N ASN A 117 5.64 -17.42 3.47
CA ASN A 117 6.21 -18.38 4.41
C ASN A 117 5.38 -18.57 5.69
N CYS A 118 4.32 -17.78 5.88
CA CYS A 118 3.55 -17.75 7.12
C CYS A 118 2.07 -18.07 6.93
N SER A 119 1.49 -17.73 5.77
CA SER A 119 0.07 -17.91 5.50
C SER A 119 -0.18 -18.19 4.02
N ASN A 120 -1.35 -18.72 3.70
CA ASN A 120 -1.84 -18.87 2.33
C ASN A 120 -2.79 -17.75 1.90
N THR A 121 -3.05 -16.79 2.79
CA THR A 121 -3.95 -15.65 2.56
C THR A 121 -3.33 -14.36 3.08
N MET A 122 -3.93 -13.21 2.74
CA MET A 122 -3.63 -11.95 3.41
C MET A 122 -3.93 -12.08 4.90
N ASP A 123 -3.06 -11.53 5.74
CA ASP A 123 -3.17 -11.66 7.19
C ASP A 123 -2.61 -10.43 7.91
N GLY A 124 -3.54 -9.63 8.48
CA GLY A 124 -3.18 -8.43 9.21
C GLY A 124 -2.46 -8.71 10.52
N LEU A 125 -2.73 -9.86 11.17
CA LEU A 125 -2.09 -10.21 12.44
C LEU A 125 -0.61 -10.59 12.21
N ILE A 126 -0.29 -11.31 11.15
CA ILE A 126 1.10 -11.59 10.78
C ILE A 126 1.85 -10.28 10.50
N ALA A 127 1.21 -9.33 9.83
CA ALA A 127 1.81 -8.01 9.60
C ALA A 127 2.14 -7.29 10.92
N VAL A 128 1.33 -7.48 11.96
CA VAL A 128 1.59 -6.92 13.30
C VAL A 128 2.86 -7.52 13.92
N PHE A 129 3.08 -8.83 13.81
CA PHE A 129 4.30 -9.45 14.32
C PHE A 129 5.54 -8.90 13.61
N TYR A 130 5.53 -8.78 12.29
CA TYR A 130 6.63 -8.16 11.55
C TYR A 130 6.79 -6.68 11.87
N PHE A 131 5.71 -5.97 12.15
CA PHE A 131 5.78 -4.57 12.59
C PHE A 131 6.50 -4.43 13.94
N PHE A 132 6.23 -5.31 14.91
CA PHE A 132 6.96 -5.31 16.18
C PHE A 132 8.44 -5.65 15.98
N GLU A 133 8.77 -6.58 15.09
CA GLU A 133 10.17 -6.88 14.74
C GLU A 133 10.88 -5.65 14.13
N LEU A 134 10.18 -4.88 13.28
CA LEU A 134 10.71 -3.61 12.77
C LEU A 134 10.94 -2.58 13.88
N LEU A 135 10.01 -2.48 14.84
CA LEU A 135 10.18 -1.57 15.99
C LEU A 135 11.37 -1.97 16.84
N GLU A 136 11.54 -3.25 17.13
CA GLU A 136 12.70 -3.76 17.87
C GLU A 136 14.02 -3.47 17.13
N LYS A 137 14.07 -3.77 15.85
CA LYS A 137 15.26 -3.56 15.01
C LYS A 137 15.68 -2.10 14.88
N HIS A 138 14.73 -1.18 14.83
CA HIS A 138 15.02 0.24 14.62
C HIS A 138 14.91 1.09 15.90
N ASN A 139 14.39 0.52 16.99
CA ASN A 139 14.24 1.23 18.27
C ASN A 139 13.58 2.63 18.08
N ASN A 140 14.10 3.62 18.77
CA ASN A 140 13.64 5.01 18.74
C ASN A 140 13.78 5.68 17.34
N ASN A 141 14.52 5.07 16.42
CA ASN A 141 14.76 5.63 15.08
C ASN A 141 13.74 5.17 14.03
N PHE A 142 12.76 4.33 14.38
CA PHE A 142 11.81 3.78 13.41
C PHE A 142 11.09 4.86 12.61
N ILE A 143 10.61 5.92 13.26
CA ILE A 143 9.91 7.01 12.58
C ILE A 143 10.83 7.81 11.64
N GLU A 144 12.09 7.99 12.00
CA GLU A 144 13.05 8.65 11.10
C GLU A 144 13.36 7.77 9.87
N VAL A 145 13.40 6.45 10.04
CA VAL A 145 13.49 5.51 8.91
C VAL A 145 12.26 5.63 8.01
N ILE A 146 11.04 5.66 8.57
CA ILE A 146 9.79 5.88 7.82
C ILE A 146 9.84 7.20 7.03
N LYS A 147 10.30 8.30 7.65
CA LYS A 147 10.41 9.61 7.00
C LYS A 147 11.44 9.64 5.87
N SER A 148 12.52 8.86 5.98
CA SER A 148 13.57 8.79 4.96
C SER A 148 13.16 8.08 3.68
N LEU A 149 12.10 7.30 3.70
CA LEU A 149 11.60 6.60 2.52
C LEU A 149 10.86 7.57 1.57
N ASN A 150 11.15 7.43 0.29
CA ASN A 150 10.46 8.20 -0.75
C ASN A 150 8.95 7.91 -0.72
N HIS A 151 8.17 8.98 -0.72
CA HIS A 151 6.73 8.91 -0.86
C HIS A 151 6.27 10.13 -1.66
N PHE A 152 5.61 9.90 -2.77
CA PHE A 152 5.10 10.95 -3.62
C PHE A 152 3.79 11.49 -3.07
N LYS A 153 3.58 12.78 -3.20
CA LYS A 153 2.27 13.38 -2.94
C LYS A 153 1.26 12.77 -3.90
N ARG A 154 0.06 12.49 -3.43
CA ARG A 154 -1.00 11.86 -4.21
C ARG A 154 -2.27 12.70 -4.23
N ILE A 155 -2.77 12.96 -5.41
CA ILE A 155 -4.14 13.41 -5.62
C ILE A 155 -4.96 12.18 -6.01
N LYS A 156 -6.04 11.92 -5.25
CA LYS A 156 -7.06 10.94 -5.59
C LYS A 156 -8.35 11.67 -5.93
N LYS A 157 -8.96 11.34 -7.07
CA LYS A 157 -10.25 11.88 -7.48
C LYS A 157 -11.14 10.76 -7.99
N ASP A 158 -12.34 10.68 -7.46
CA ASP A 158 -13.40 9.80 -7.94
C ASP A 158 -14.31 10.65 -8.84
N ILE A 159 -14.47 10.25 -10.11
CA ILE A 159 -15.28 10.92 -11.12
C ILE A 159 -16.51 10.04 -11.36
N PRO A 160 -17.73 10.50 -11.00
CA PRO A 160 -18.93 9.74 -11.28
C PRO A 160 -19.09 9.47 -12.77
N ILE A 161 -19.48 8.26 -13.13
CA ILE A 161 -19.82 7.86 -14.49
C ILE A 161 -21.31 7.53 -14.54
N GLU A 162 -22.04 8.16 -15.45
CA GLU A 162 -23.43 7.82 -15.72
C GLU A 162 -23.46 6.50 -16.47
N ASN A 163 -24.06 5.49 -15.84
CA ASN A 163 -24.42 4.16 -16.37
C ASN A 163 -23.55 3.56 -17.48
N THR A 164 -22.95 2.41 -17.17
CA THR A 164 -22.68 1.24 -18.05
C THR A 164 -22.18 1.46 -19.50
N GLN A 165 -21.79 2.64 -19.88
CA GLN A 165 -21.00 2.79 -21.09
C GLN A 165 -19.64 2.15 -20.80
N GLU A 166 -19.27 1.14 -21.55
CA GLU A 166 -17.91 0.61 -21.56
C GLU A 166 -16.96 1.75 -21.90
N ILE A 167 -16.37 2.33 -20.86
CA ILE A 167 -15.35 3.36 -21.05
C ILE A 167 -14.13 2.64 -21.57
N ASN A 168 -13.73 2.98 -22.78
CA ASN A 168 -12.47 2.50 -23.32
C ASN A 168 -11.30 3.15 -22.56
N LEU A 169 -10.92 2.51 -21.45
CA LEU A 169 -9.85 2.98 -20.55
C LEU A 169 -8.52 3.10 -21.28
N ASP A 170 -8.23 2.24 -22.25
CA ASP A 170 -6.97 2.26 -22.99
C ASP A 170 -6.90 3.48 -23.91
N SER A 171 -8.00 3.81 -24.59
CA SER A 171 -8.09 5.04 -25.36
C SER A 171 -7.92 6.27 -24.47
N LEU A 172 -8.57 6.29 -23.30
CA LEU A 172 -8.44 7.39 -22.34
C LEU A 172 -7.01 7.52 -21.82
N ARG A 173 -6.40 6.43 -21.41
CA ARG A 173 -4.99 6.38 -20.95
C ARG A 173 -4.03 6.87 -22.03
N ASN A 174 -4.21 6.42 -23.27
CA ASN A 174 -3.36 6.81 -24.40
C ASN A 174 -3.47 8.31 -24.72
N ASN A 175 -4.65 8.89 -24.61
CA ASN A 175 -4.86 10.32 -24.85
C ASN A 175 -4.26 11.22 -23.75
N ILE A 176 -4.23 10.73 -22.50
CA ILE A 176 -3.72 11.52 -21.36
C ILE A 176 -2.22 11.30 -21.15
N LYS A 177 -1.69 10.12 -21.45
CA LYS A 177 -0.28 9.78 -21.27
C LYS A 177 0.71 10.81 -21.85
N PRO A 178 0.48 11.40 -23.04
CA PRO A 178 1.37 12.45 -23.57
C PRO A 178 1.37 13.76 -22.76
N MET A 179 0.35 13.99 -21.91
CA MET A 179 0.28 15.16 -21.06
C MET A 179 1.16 15.06 -19.80
N ILE A 180 1.62 13.84 -19.48
CA ILE A 180 2.46 13.54 -18.32
C ILE A 180 3.86 13.21 -18.82
N ASN A 181 4.64 14.27 -19.03
CA ASN A 181 5.99 14.16 -19.60
C ASN A 181 7.09 14.02 -18.55
N ASN A 182 6.74 14.02 -17.26
CA ASN A 182 7.72 13.95 -16.18
C ASN A 182 7.87 12.51 -15.69
N PRO A 183 9.07 11.90 -15.80
CA PRO A 183 9.31 10.52 -15.32
C PRO A 183 9.10 10.37 -13.80
N ASN A 184 9.07 11.50 -13.08
CA ASN A 184 8.78 11.55 -11.64
C ASN A 184 7.28 11.62 -11.31
N GLU A 185 6.41 11.45 -12.28
CA GLU A 185 4.96 11.47 -12.11
C GLU A 185 4.36 10.11 -12.47
N LYS A 186 3.25 9.75 -11.83
CA LYS A 186 2.50 8.54 -12.15
C LYS A 186 1.01 8.87 -12.18
N LEU A 187 0.35 8.58 -13.28
CA LEU A 187 -1.10 8.67 -13.39
C LEU A 187 -1.69 7.28 -13.55
N ILE A 188 -2.71 7.00 -12.77
CA ILE A 188 -3.48 5.78 -12.85
C ILE A 188 -4.94 6.15 -13.02
N ILE A 189 -5.59 5.57 -14.01
CA ILE A 189 -7.02 5.72 -14.24
C ILE A 189 -7.60 4.31 -14.30
N ARG A 190 -8.58 4.05 -13.43
CA ARG A 190 -9.29 2.76 -13.38
C ARG A 190 -10.76 2.95 -13.11
N GLN A 191 -11.57 2.04 -13.59
CA GLN A 191 -12.97 1.94 -13.17
C GLN A 191 -13.05 1.23 -11.82
N SER A 192 -13.91 1.70 -10.93
CA SER A 192 -14.19 0.98 -9.68
C SER A 192 -15.01 -0.27 -9.99
N MET A 193 -14.72 -1.36 -9.28
CA MET A 193 -15.50 -2.61 -9.40
C MET A 193 -16.87 -2.50 -8.71
N TRP A 194 -17.00 -1.63 -7.71
CA TRP A 194 -18.17 -1.59 -6.82
C TRP A 194 -18.99 -0.32 -6.98
N ASP A 195 -18.37 0.77 -7.40
CA ASP A 195 -19.01 2.07 -7.51
C ASP A 195 -19.02 2.54 -8.97
N PRO A 196 -20.03 3.26 -9.44
CA PRO A 196 -20.07 3.82 -10.80
C PRO A 196 -19.16 5.05 -10.90
N VAL A 197 -17.85 4.87 -10.68
CA VAL A 197 -16.85 5.94 -10.73
C VAL A 197 -15.58 5.51 -11.46
N LEU A 198 -14.95 6.47 -12.12
CA LEU A 198 -13.55 6.41 -12.50
C LEU A 198 -12.70 6.92 -11.35
N ARG A 199 -11.75 6.12 -10.91
CA ARG A 199 -10.76 6.52 -9.90
C ARG A 199 -9.48 6.97 -10.59
N VAL A 200 -9.10 8.20 -10.30
CA VAL A 200 -7.88 8.81 -10.81
C VAL A 200 -6.91 8.99 -9.66
N TYR A 201 -5.71 8.50 -9.81
CA TYR A 201 -4.60 8.72 -8.88
C TYR A 201 -3.48 9.42 -9.63
N TYR A 202 -2.96 10.47 -9.07
CA TYR A 202 -1.83 11.21 -9.62
C TYR A 202 -0.77 11.44 -8.56
N ASP A 203 0.38 10.80 -8.76
CA ASP A 203 1.55 10.91 -7.88
C ASP A 203 2.53 11.92 -8.46
N TYR A 204 3.02 12.84 -7.62
CA TYR A 204 3.97 13.89 -7.98
C TYR A 204 4.93 14.19 -6.81
N LYS A 205 6.09 14.75 -7.11
CA LYS A 205 7.07 15.19 -6.09
C LYS A 205 6.71 16.54 -5.48
#